data_c22145f1b36219a65f2d6107a7df8194
#
_entry.id   c22145f1b36219a65f2d6107a7df8194
#
_cell.length_a   1.000
_cell.length_b   1.000
_cell.length_c   1.000
_cell.angle_alpha   90.00
_cell.angle_beta   90.00
_cell.angle_gamma   90.00
#
_symmetry.space_group_name_H-M   'P 1'
#
loop_
_entity.id
_entity.type
_entity.pdbx_description
1 polymer ?
#
loop_
_entity_poly.entity_id
_entity_poly.type
_entity_poly.pdbx_seq_one_letter_code
_entity_poly.pdbx_strand_id
1 'polypeptide(L)'
;MKTKKILCTLMAVMCIGTAALTGCGSGSDSSTASSANSATAAQTNESVDVTAVADKLKNGIEFKDELAELDEAKIEKIIGISADSYTKAKVYVSSSGGTAEEIDCFEAKDADSAKAIADTLTARVESQKKVFENYVPEEMTKLGDPVLVTNGNYVYLCLSNDNDKAKEIIG
;
A
#
# COMPACT_ATOMS: atom_id res chain seq x y z
N MET A 1 24.25 -3.37 -36.01
CA MET A 1 25.12 -2.19 -36.03
C MET A 1 24.26 -0.94 -35.89
N LYS A 2 24.30 -0.27 -34.76
CA LYS A 2 24.33 1.19 -34.56
C LYS A 2 24.03 1.47 -33.09
N THR A 3 25.11 1.58 -32.34
CA THR A 3 25.19 2.15 -30.99
C THR A 3 24.84 3.64 -31.03
N LYS A 4 23.95 4.10 -30.18
CA LYS A 4 23.84 5.53 -29.84
C LYS A 4 24.13 5.70 -28.35
N LYS A 5 25.36 6.14 -28.09
CA LYS A 5 25.79 6.72 -26.81
C LYS A 5 25.17 8.11 -26.69
N ILE A 6 24.50 8.40 -25.59
CA ILE A 6 24.16 9.78 -25.21
C ILE A 6 24.79 10.07 -23.87
N LEU A 7 25.62 11.05 -23.93
CA LEU A 7 26.63 11.62 -23.06
C LEU A 7 26.00 12.39 -21.88
N CYS A 8 26.67 12.26 -20.75
CA CYS A 8 26.50 13.01 -19.50
C CYS A 8 26.35 14.53 -19.66
N THR A 9 25.56 15.13 -18.79
CA THR A 9 25.84 16.50 -18.35
C THR A 9 25.65 16.61 -16.85
N LEU A 10 26.77 16.68 -16.12
CA LEU A 10 26.86 17.13 -14.73
C LEU A 10 26.50 18.63 -14.66
N MET A 11 25.65 19.01 -13.75
CA MET A 11 25.64 20.38 -13.22
C MET A 11 25.58 20.33 -11.69
N ALA A 12 26.73 20.65 -11.12
CA ALA A 12 26.89 20.97 -9.71
C ALA A 12 26.48 22.43 -9.49
N VAL A 13 25.61 22.69 -8.54
CA VAL A 13 25.42 24.05 -7.97
C VAL A 13 25.61 23.95 -6.46
N MET A 14 26.74 24.47 -6.03
CA MET A 14 27.04 24.85 -4.64
C MET A 14 26.36 26.19 -4.33
N CYS A 15 25.59 26.27 -3.26
CA CYS A 15 25.32 27.54 -2.57
C CYS A 15 25.52 27.36 -1.07
N ILE A 16 26.61 27.93 -0.60
CA ILE A 16 26.96 28.18 0.81
C ILE A 16 26.26 29.48 1.22
N GLY A 17 25.52 29.45 2.32
CA GLY A 17 24.91 30.64 2.91
C GLY A 17 24.82 30.50 4.43
N THR A 18 25.87 30.98 5.13
CA THR A 18 25.92 31.19 6.55
C THR A 18 25.27 32.53 6.93
N ALA A 19 24.37 32.56 7.89
CA ALA A 19 24.08 33.77 8.68
C ALA A 19 23.64 33.39 10.10
N ALA A 20 24.49 33.66 11.04
CA ALA A 20 24.19 33.69 12.46
C ALA A 20 23.63 35.08 12.83
N LEU A 21 22.57 35.13 13.63
CA LEU A 21 22.19 36.31 14.39
C LEU A 21 21.58 35.86 15.73
N THR A 22 22.34 36.16 16.78
CA THR A 22 21.96 36.19 18.17
C THR A 22 21.06 37.40 18.41
N GLY A 23 19.97 37.22 19.17
CA GLY A 23 19.13 38.34 19.66
C GLY A 23 18.32 37.90 20.87
N CYS A 24 18.82 38.24 22.04
CA CYS A 24 18.12 38.16 23.32
C CYS A 24 17.22 39.40 23.45
N GLY A 25 15.97 39.24 23.91
CA GLY A 25 15.08 40.36 24.22
C GLY A 25 13.82 39.89 24.96
N SER A 26 13.76 40.17 26.25
CA SER A 26 12.58 40.04 27.16
C SER A 26 11.44 40.96 26.75
N GLY A 27 10.19 40.45 26.92
CA GLY A 27 8.99 41.29 26.93
C GLY A 27 7.71 40.46 26.90
N SER A 28 6.96 40.48 27.98
CA SER A 28 5.61 39.92 28.18
C SER A 28 4.61 40.57 27.23
N ASP A 29 3.67 39.80 26.67
CA ASP A 29 2.23 39.86 26.89
C ASP A 29 1.44 39.02 25.87
N SER A 30 0.50 38.31 26.40
CA SER A 30 -0.76 37.73 25.92
C SER A 30 -1.19 37.98 24.46
N SER A 31 -1.42 36.90 23.69
CA SER A 31 -2.69 36.65 22.96
C SER A 31 -2.62 35.38 22.12
N THR A 32 -3.55 34.51 22.39
CA THR A 32 -4.14 33.40 21.63
C THR A 32 -3.82 33.36 20.15
N ALA A 33 -3.10 32.33 19.71
CA ALA A 33 -3.17 31.84 18.32
C ALA A 33 -2.94 30.33 18.30
N SER A 34 -3.94 29.63 17.78
CA SER A 34 -4.01 28.23 17.55
C SER A 34 -2.79 27.71 16.78
N SER A 35 -1.89 26.99 17.45
CA SER A 35 -0.86 26.20 16.78
C SER A 35 -1.42 24.85 16.46
N ALA A 36 -1.63 24.60 15.18
CA ALA A 36 -1.81 23.26 14.64
C ALA A 36 -0.54 22.46 14.96
N ASN A 37 -0.66 21.59 15.94
CA ASN A 37 0.38 20.65 16.31
C ASN A 37 0.42 19.54 15.25
N SER A 38 1.29 19.68 14.26
CA SER A 38 1.67 18.57 13.40
C SER A 38 2.49 17.60 14.26
N ALA A 39 1.80 16.72 14.96
CA ALA A 39 2.42 15.58 15.59
C ALA A 39 2.92 14.64 14.47
N THR A 40 4.18 14.78 14.10
CA THR A 40 4.92 13.71 13.45
C THR A 40 5.03 12.60 14.47
N ALA A 41 4.11 11.63 14.41
CA ALA A 41 4.23 10.39 15.13
C ALA A 41 5.48 9.69 14.59
N ALA A 42 6.53 9.66 15.39
CA ALA A 42 7.64 8.76 15.19
C ALA A 42 7.08 7.33 15.34
N GLN A 43 6.79 6.69 14.21
CA GLN A 43 6.42 5.29 14.18
C GLN A 43 7.64 4.48 14.61
N THR A 44 7.54 3.84 15.76
CA THR A 44 8.43 2.75 16.16
C THR A 44 8.32 1.67 15.10
N ASN A 45 9.41 1.39 14.40
CA ASN A 45 9.54 0.30 13.45
C ASN A 45 9.51 -1.05 14.18
N GLU A 46 8.34 -1.47 14.67
CA GLU A 46 8.09 -2.90 14.79
C GLU A 46 7.83 -3.41 13.38
N SER A 47 8.69 -4.31 12.91
CA SER A 47 8.51 -4.93 11.59
C SER A 47 7.21 -5.73 11.62
N VAL A 48 6.20 -5.24 10.90
CA VAL A 48 4.92 -5.93 10.77
C VAL A 48 5.12 -7.17 9.91
N ASP A 49 4.73 -8.34 10.42
CA ASP A 49 4.75 -9.55 9.60
C ASP A 49 3.51 -9.62 8.71
N VAL A 50 3.67 -9.22 7.46
CA VAL A 50 2.58 -9.22 6.46
C VAL A 50 1.94 -10.59 6.26
N THR A 51 2.70 -11.69 6.50
CA THR A 51 2.15 -13.04 6.38
C THR A 51 1.19 -13.33 7.53
N ALA A 52 1.52 -12.89 8.73
CA ALA A 52 0.64 -13.01 9.89
C ALA A 52 -0.62 -12.13 9.76
N VAL A 53 -0.51 -10.96 9.13
CA VAL A 53 -1.67 -10.11 8.82
C VAL A 53 -2.60 -10.80 7.83
N ALA A 54 -2.06 -11.35 6.74
CA ALA A 54 -2.85 -12.09 5.75
C ALA A 54 -3.58 -13.29 6.37
N ASP A 55 -2.91 -14.04 7.24
CA ASP A 55 -3.53 -15.17 7.94
C ASP A 55 -4.61 -14.74 8.94
N LYS A 56 -4.41 -13.60 9.62
CA LYS A 56 -5.46 -13.02 10.49
C LYS A 56 -6.67 -12.57 9.69
N LEU A 57 -6.50 -11.95 8.53
CA LEU A 57 -7.58 -11.57 7.62
C LEU A 57 -8.34 -12.81 7.16
N LYS A 58 -7.63 -13.83 6.66
CA LYS A 58 -8.23 -15.07 6.18
C LYS A 58 -9.04 -15.81 7.26
N ASN A 59 -8.54 -15.84 8.48
CA ASN A 59 -9.18 -16.56 9.58
C ASN A 59 -10.19 -15.71 10.36
N GLY A 60 -10.09 -14.39 10.29
CA GLY A 60 -10.93 -13.46 11.04
C GLY A 60 -12.15 -12.95 10.28
N ILE A 61 -12.18 -13.10 8.97
CA ILE A 61 -13.27 -12.67 8.09
C ILE A 61 -13.93 -13.89 7.48
N GLU A 62 -15.25 -13.86 7.35
CA GLU A 62 -16.02 -14.89 6.64
C GLU A 62 -16.02 -14.59 5.14
N PHE A 63 -15.47 -15.50 4.35
CA PHE A 63 -15.46 -15.47 2.89
C PHE A 63 -16.49 -16.46 2.34
N LYS A 64 -17.12 -16.11 1.22
CA LYS A 64 -18.11 -16.98 0.55
C LYS A 64 -17.43 -18.17 -0.15
N ASP A 65 -16.22 -17.95 -0.69
CA ASP A 65 -15.44 -18.94 -1.37
C ASP A 65 -14.23 -19.37 -0.54
N GLU A 66 -13.70 -20.55 -0.83
CA GLU A 66 -12.41 -20.95 -0.29
C GLU A 66 -11.32 -20.09 -0.92
N LEU A 67 -10.41 -19.57 -0.10
CA LEU A 67 -9.29 -18.77 -0.56
C LEU A 67 -8.05 -19.65 -0.80
N ALA A 68 -7.55 -19.63 -2.03
CA ALA A 68 -6.31 -20.29 -2.42
C ALA A 68 -5.12 -19.35 -2.27
N GLU A 69 -4.04 -19.84 -1.65
CA GLU A 69 -2.78 -19.12 -1.55
C GLU A 69 -2.04 -19.13 -2.90
N LEU A 70 -1.51 -17.97 -3.30
CA LEU A 70 -0.67 -17.85 -4.48
C LEU A 70 0.81 -17.95 -4.10
N ASP A 71 1.55 -18.76 -4.86
CA ASP A 71 3.01 -18.73 -4.87
C ASP A 71 3.54 -17.51 -5.67
N GLU A 72 4.83 -17.21 -5.55
CA GLU A 72 5.48 -16.07 -6.18
C GLU A 72 5.24 -15.98 -7.69
N ALA A 73 5.34 -17.12 -8.39
CA ALA A 73 5.11 -17.17 -9.83
C ALA A 73 3.66 -16.86 -10.22
N LYS A 74 2.70 -17.26 -9.37
CA LYS A 74 1.29 -16.94 -9.56
C LYS A 74 0.98 -15.49 -9.18
N ILE A 75 1.62 -14.93 -8.15
CA ILE A 75 1.50 -13.50 -7.81
C ILE A 75 1.89 -12.68 -9.04
N GLU A 76 3.05 -12.92 -9.63
CA GLU A 76 3.48 -12.20 -10.83
C GLU A 76 2.49 -12.38 -12.00
N LYS A 77 2.05 -13.59 -12.26
CA LYS A 77 1.17 -13.90 -13.39
C LYS A 77 -0.26 -13.38 -13.23
N ILE A 78 -0.82 -13.45 -12.01
CA ILE A 78 -2.25 -13.20 -11.74
C ILE A 78 -2.47 -11.79 -11.23
N ILE A 79 -1.61 -11.32 -10.31
CA ILE A 79 -1.71 -9.99 -9.71
C ILE A 79 -0.93 -8.95 -10.54
N GLY A 80 0.15 -9.38 -11.19
CA GLY A 80 1.00 -8.50 -12.00
C GLY A 80 2.10 -7.80 -11.21
N ILE A 81 2.44 -8.31 -10.01
CA ILE A 81 3.48 -7.75 -9.14
C ILE A 81 4.69 -8.67 -9.20
N SER A 82 5.83 -8.13 -9.69
CA SER A 82 7.08 -8.88 -9.78
C SER A 82 7.70 -9.09 -8.40
N ALA A 83 8.32 -10.28 -8.21
CA ALA A 83 9.07 -10.62 -7.02
C ALA A 83 10.20 -9.64 -6.69
N ASP A 84 10.70 -8.92 -7.68
CA ASP A 84 11.68 -7.86 -7.49
C ASP A 84 11.15 -6.61 -6.77
N SER A 85 9.82 -6.49 -6.57
CA SER A 85 9.19 -5.33 -5.96
C SER A 85 9.00 -5.46 -4.44
N TYR A 86 9.08 -6.66 -3.86
CA TYR A 86 8.80 -6.90 -2.45
C TYR A 86 9.85 -7.79 -1.79
N THR A 87 9.93 -7.73 -0.47
CA THR A 87 10.76 -8.60 0.38
C THR A 87 9.98 -9.77 0.95
N LYS A 88 8.68 -9.56 1.17
CA LYS A 88 7.76 -10.56 1.67
C LYS A 88 6.36 -10.31 1.11
N ALA A 89 5.65 -11.38 0.78
CA ALA A 89 4.26 -11.31 0.36
C ALA A 89 3.46 -12.52 0.83
N LYS A 90 2.16 -12.32 1.02
CA LYS A 90 1.18 -13.38 1.15
C LYS A 90 -0.11 -12.95 0.50
N VAL A 91 -0.57 -13.75 -0.47
CA VAL A 91 -1.71 -13.44 -1.32
C VAL A 91 -2.67 -14.61 -1.34
N TYR A 92 -3.94 -14.31 -1.14
CA TYR A 92 -5.04 -15.25 -1.26
C TYR A 92 -6.08 -14.73 -2.24
N VAL A 93 -6.57 -15.59 -3.11
CA VAL A 93 -7.64 -15.28 -4.05
C VAL A 93 -8.74 -16.33 -4.01
N SER A 94 -9.96 -15.99 -4.41
CA SER A 94 -11.05 -16.96 -4.60
C SER A 94 -10.59 -18.17 -5.43
N SER A 95 -10.75 -19.37 -4.90
CA SER A 95 -10.27 -20.61 -5.54
C SER A 95 -11.10 -20.99 -6.75
N SER A 96 -12.40 -20.66 -6.74
CA SER A 96 -13.32 -20.93 -7.85
C SER A 96 -13.27 -19.84 -8.93
N GLY A 97 -12.80 -18.64 -8.60
CA GLY A 97 -12.93 -17.46 -9.45
C GLY A 97 -14.36 -16.94 -9.56
N GLY A 98 -15.28 -17.46 -8.76
CA GLY A 98 -16.68 -17.07 -8.75
C GLY A 98 -16.99 -15.84 -7.90
N THR A 99 -16.06 -15.44 -7.05
CA THR A 99 -16.15 -14.25 -6.22
C THR A 99 -14.96 -13.33 -6.42
N ALA A 100 -15.10 -12.05 -6.08
CA ALA A 100 -14.00 -11.07 -6.11
C ALA A 100 -13.16 -11.09 -4.82
N GLU A 101 -13.35 -12.07 -3.97
CA GLU A 101 -12.69 -12.17 -2.68
C GLU A 101 -11.18 -12.36 -2.83
N GLU A 102 -10.41 -11.48 -2.17
CA GLU A 102 -8.96 -11.40 -2.32
C GLU A 102 -8.32 -10.78 -1.08
N ILE A 103 -7.15 -11.27 -0.70
CA ILE A 103 -6.29 -10.70 0.34
C ILE A 103 -4.88 -10.59 -0.25
N ASP A 104 -4.35 -9.38 -0.31
CA ASP A 104 -2.98 -9.13 -0.73
C ASP A 104 -2.24 -8.41 0.38
N CYS A 105 -1.15 -8.99 0.87
CA CYS A 105 -0.29 -8.40 1.88
C CYS A 105 1.16 -8.41 1.40
N PHE A 106 1.73 -7.22 1.23
CA PHE A 106 3.09 -7.03 0.73
C PHE A 106 3.94 -6.19 1.67
N GLU A 107 5.18 -6.61 1.88
CA GLU A 107 6.27 -5.78 2.37
C GLU A 107 7.15 -5.41 1.16
N ALA A 108 6.96 -4.22 0.63
CA ALA A 108 7.73 -3.70 -0.49
C ALA A 108 9.19 -3.45 -0.12
N LYS A 109 10.09 -3.49 -1.09
CA LYS A 109 11.53 -3.21 -0.87
C LYS A 109 11.80 -1.78 -0.43
N ASP A 110 11.00 -0.84 -0.93
CA ASP A 110 11.11 0.59 -0.67
C ASP A 110 9.78 1.30 -0.91
N ALA A 111 9.73 2.59 -0.64
CA ALA A 111 8.52 3.40 -0.78
C ALA A 111 8.04 3.53 -2.25
N ASP A 112 8.95 3.56 -3.22
CA ASP A 112 8.59 3.62 -4.64
C ASP A 112 7.96 2.30 -5.09
N SER A 113 8.51 1.19 -4.63
CA SER A 113 7.94 -0.15 -4.84
C SER A 113 6.58 -0.28 -4.17
N ALA A 114 6.40 0.22 -2.94
CA ALA A 114 5.11 0.21 -2.24
C ALA A 114 4.04 0.98 -3.02
N LYS A 115 4.41 2.16 -3.54
CA LYS A 115 3.51 2.93 -4.39
C LYS A 115 3.15 2.17 -5.68
N ALA A 116 4.12 1.57 -6.36
CA ALA A 116 3.88 0.80 -7.58
C ALA A 116 2.97 -0.42 -7.33
N ILE A 117 3.14 -1.11 -6.19
CA ILE A 117 2.27 -2.20 -5.76
C ILE A 117 0.83 -1.68 -5.55
N ALA A 118 0.65 -0.59 -4.80
CA ALA A 118 -0.66 0.00 -4.55
C ALA A 118 -1.37 0.46 -5.85
N ASP A 119 -0.63 1.07 -6.78
CA ASP A 119 -1.14 1.45 -8.09
C ASP A 119 -1.58 0.21 -8.90
N THR A 120 -0.81 -0.89 -8.85
CA THR A 120 -1.14 -2.16 -9.51
C THR A 120 -2.40 -2.78 -8.92
N LEU A 121 -2.52 -2.83 -7.59
CA LEU A 121 -3.71 -3.35 -6.91
C LEU A 121 -4.96 -2.51 -7.21
N THR A 122 -4.82 -1.18 -7.26
CA THR A 122 -5.90 -0.29 -7.69
C THR A 122 -6.37 -0.62 -9.11
N ALA A 123 -5.45 -0.75 -10.05
CA ALA A 123 -5.77 -1.09 -11.43
C ALA A 123 -6.42 -2.49 -11.55
N ARG A 124 -5.99 -3.44 -10.71
CA ARG A 124 -6.58 -4.77 -10.61
C ARG A 124 -8.04 -4.70 -10.17
N VAL A 125 -8.34 -3.98 -9.09
CA VAL A 125 -9.74 -3.76 -8.63
C VAL A 125 -10.61 -3.19 -9.75
N GLU A 126 -10.13 -2.17 -10.46
CA GLU A 126 -10.86 -1.58 -11.60
C GLU A 126 -11.04 -2.58 -12.77
N SER A 127 -10.09 -3.46 -12.98
CA SER A 127 -10.22 -4.53 -13.98
C SER A 127 -11.26 -5.57 -13.56
N GLN A 128 -11.25 -5.98 -12.28
CA GLN A 128 -12.23 -6.92 -11.74
C GLN A 128 -13.65 -6.35 -11.80
N LYS A 129 -13.86 -5.06 -11.51
CA LYS A 129 -15.18 -4.41 -11.67
C LYS A 129 -15.79 -4.66 -13.04
N LYS A 130 -14.99 -4.49 -14.11
CA LYS A 130 -15.46 -4.69 -15.49
C LYS A 130 -15.88 -6.13 -15.77
N VAL A 131 -15.27 -7.09 -15.12
CA VAL A 131 -15.60 -8.52 -15.26
C VAL A 131 -16.86 -8.85 -14.46
N PHE A 132 -16.88 -8.48 -13.18
CA PHE A 132 -17.95 -8.86 -12.25
C PHE A 132 -19.24 -8.10 -12.48
N GLU A 133 -19.21 -6.86 -12.97
CA GLU A 133 -20.40 -6.04 -13.26
C GLU A 133 -21.45 -6.77 -14.09
N ASN A 134 -21.01 -7.57 -15.06
CA ASN A 134 -21.89 -8.31 -15.97
C ASN A 134 -22.03 -9.79 -15.63
N TYR A 135 -21.17 -10.34 -14.80
CA TYR A 135 -21.10 -11.77 -14.52
C TYR A 135 -21.71 -12.12 -13.14
N VAL A 136 -21.30 -11.42 -12.08
CA VAL A 136 -21.79 -11.59 -10.71
C VAL A 136 -21.94 -10.20 -10.08
N PRO A 137 -23.03 -9.46 -10.37
CA PRO A 137 -23.21 -8.07 -9.91
C PRO A 137 -23.17 -7.89 -8.40
N GLU A 138 -23.44 -8.94 -7.61
CA GLU A 138 -23.36 -8.91 -6.14
C GLU A 138 -21.92 -8.62 -5.64
N GLU A 139 -20.91 -8.99 -6.40
CA GLU A 139 -19.51 -8.75 -6.04
C GLU A 139 -19.10 -7.28 -6.18
N MET A 140 -19.92 -6.48 -6.87
CA MET A 140 -19.65 -5.03 -6.99
C MET A 140 -19.69 -4.30 -5.65
N THR A 141 -20.34 -4.86 -4.62
CA THR A 141 -20.32 -4.30 -3.26
C THR A 141 -18.90 -4.32 -2.69
N LYS A 142 -18.17 -5.43 -2.82
CA LYS A 142 -16.78 -5.57 -2.36
C LYS A 142 -15.82 -4.71 -3.18
N LEU A 143 -16.02 -4.75 -4.50
CA LEU A 143 -15.17 -4.01 -5.44
C LEU A 143 -15.40 -2.50 -5.39
N GLY A 144 -16.59 -2.06 -4.98
CA GLY A 144 -16.95 -0.64 -4.85
C GLY A 144 -16.33 0.05 -3.63
N ASP A 145 -16.01 -0.71 -2.59
CA ASP A 145 -15.39 -0.22 -1.35
C ASP A 145 -14.25 -1.15 -0.91
N PRO A 146 -13.15 -1.24 -1.69
CA PRO A 146 -12.00 -2.07 -1.34
C PRO A 146 -11.27 -1.48 -0.13
N VAL A 147 -10.81 -2.34 0.79
CA VAL A 147 -9.86 -1.92 1.83
C VAL A 147 -8.45 -1.99 1.27
N LEU A 148 -7.94 -0.88 0.77
CA LEU A 148 -6.57 -0.72 0.27
C LEU A 148 -5.82 0.26 1.17
N VAL A 149 -4.78 -0.22 1.86
CA VAL A 149 -4.00 0.56 2.83
C VAL A 149 -2.52 0.49 2.47
N THR A 150 -1.85 1.64 2.49
CA THR A 150 -0.39 1.73 2.38
C THR A 150 0.16 2.43 3.61
N ASN A 151 1.09 1.77 4.31
CA ASN A 151 1.75 2.30 5.49
C ASN A 151 3.27 2.07 5.38
N GLY A 152 4.01 3.11 5.00
CA GLY A 152 5.44 2.97 4.68
C GLY A 152 5.66 2.00 3.53
N ASN A 153 6.40 0.92 3.78
CA ASN A 153 6.65 -0.13 2.80
C ASN A 153 5.59 -1.24 2.80
N TYR A 154 4.58 -1.15 3.66
CA TYR A 154 3.54 -2.17 3.76
C TYR A 154 2.33 -1.79 2.91
N VAL A 155 1.85 -2.73 2.10
CA VAL A 155 0.66 -2.55 1.25
C VAL A 155 -0.29 -3.71 1.47
N TYR A 156 -1.55 -3.39 1.74
CA TYR A 156 -2.61 -4.35 2.04
C TYR A 156 -3.82 -4.08 1.16
N LEU A 157 -4.36 -5.13 0.55
CA LEU A 157 -5.69 -5.12 -0.07
C LEU A 157 -6.53 -6.22 0.58
N CYS A 158 -7.77 -5.90 0.92
CA CYS A 158 -8.77 -6.89 1.29
C CYS A 158 -10.07 -6.60 0.56
N LEU A 159 -10.54 -7.56 -0.20
CA LEU A 159 -11.84 -7.57 -0.86
C LEU A 159 -12.76 -8.56 -0.15
N SER A 160 -13.61 -8.06 0.72
CA SER A 160 -14.50 -8.85 1.55
C SER A 160 -15.86 -8.17 1.76
N ASN A 161 -16.77 -8.83 2.45
CA ASN A 161 -18.02 -8.22 2.89
C ASN A 161 -17.93 -7.57 4.28
N ASP A 162 -16.75 -7.64 4.94
CA ASP A 162 -16.52 -7.11 6.29
C ASP A 162 -15.30 -6.16 6.30
N ASN A 163 -15.51 -4.98 5.75
CA ASN A 163 -14.47 -3.96 5.66
C ASN A 163 -14.06 -3.39 7.04
N ASP A 164 -14.98 -3.36 8.01
CA ASP A 164 -14.66 -2.87 9.34
C ASP A 164 -13.70 -3.83 10.04
N LYS A 165 -13.94 -5.14 9.91
CA LYS A 165 -13.03 -6.15 10.43
C LYS A 165 -11.69 -6.16 9.70
N ALA A 166 -11.68 -5.95 8.39
CA ALA A 166 -10.44 -5.83 7.62
C ALA A 166 -9.60 -4.65 8.11
N LYS A 167 -10.21 -3.47 8.29
CA LYS A 167 -9.54 -2.27 8.83
C LYS A 167 -9.02 -2.48 10.25
N GLU A 168 -9.80 -3.15 11.12
CA GLU A 168 -9.38 -3.47 12.49
C GLU A 168 -8.13 -4.35 12.52
N ILE A 169 -8.02 -5.32 11.60
CA ILE A 169 -6.89 -6.26 11.55
C ILE A 169 -5.64 -5.62 10.95
N ILE A 170 -5.82 -4.76 9.95
CA ILE A 170 -4.71 -4.09 9.26
C ILE A 170 -4.12 -2.95 10.13
N GLY A 171 -4.94 -2.24 10.89
CA GLY A 171 -4.53 -1.14 11.80
C GLY A 171 -4.71 0.23 11.23
#